data_a5542dba2ec90036f41ca7fbc2741838
#
_entry.id   a5542dba2ec90036f41ca7fbc2741838
#
_cell.length_a   1.000
_cell.length_b   1.000
_cell.length_c   1.000
_cell.angle_alpha   90.00
_cell.angle_beta   90.00
_cell.angle_gamma   90.00
#
_symmetry.space_group_name_H-M   'P 1'
#
loop_
_entity.id
_entity.type
_entity.pdbx_description
1 polymer ?
#
loop_
_entity_poly.entity_id
_entity_poly.type
_entity_poly.pdbx_seq_one_letter_code
_entity_poly.pdbx_strand_id
1 'polypeptide(L)'
;MELDLSQFAQYEAIIAIAIGVFLAFFGYRIKKVAFIVIWFIIGYYLASLLVPHLDIDQTWKTLIPICAGIVLGVFGFSLEKFCIFAVATFTVSTTIIDSFQLTELLPIALAIGAGVIVGCVAVRLIKPVGIITTALSGSKLIAKYSVAQFSLSHYPNFLLILCVVAALGILFQFKNCHHIE
;
A
#
# COMPACT_ATOMS: atom_id res chain seq x y z
N MET A 1 8.84 -38.09 -17.35
CA MET A 1 9.35 -36.70 -17.22
C MET A 1 8.92 -36.21 -15.86
N GLU A 2 9.62 -36.65 -14.82
CA GLU A 2 9.36 -36.19 -13.45
C GLU A 2 9.89 -34.76 -13.37
N LEU A 3 8.96 -33.82 -13.34
CA LEU A 3 9.27 -32.42 -13.04
C LEU A 3 9.87 -32.39 -11.64
N ASP A 4 11.16 -32.09 -11.58
CA ASP A 4 11.94 -32.08 -10.34
C ASP A 4 11.41 -30.96 -9.42
N LEU A 5 10.44 -31.33 -8.56
CA LEU A 5 9.77 -30.43 -7.61
C LEU A 5 10.79 -29.70 -6.72
N SER A 6 12.00 -30.25 -6.55
CA SER A 6 13.06 -29.64 -5.77
C SER A 6 13.67 -28.42 -6.48
N GLN A 7 13.80 -28.49 -7.80
CA GLN A 7 14.28 -27.35 -8.60
C GLN A 7 13.26 -26.21 -8.63
N PHE A 8 11.96 -26.52 -8.74
CA PHE A 8 10.91 -25.50 -8.67
C PHE A 8 10.92 -24.77 -7.32
N ALA A 9 11.07 -25.49 -6.21
CA ALA A 9 11.14 -24.88 -4.88
C ALA A 9 12.37 -23.96 -4.72
N GLN A 10 13.51 -24.30 -5.34
CA GLN A 10 14.68 -23.42 -5.34
C GLN A 10 14.46 -22.13 -6.14
N TYR A 11 13.86 -22.22 -7.34
CA TYR A 11 13.55 -21.05 -8.14
C TYR A 11 12.53 -20.14 -7.43
N GLU A 12 11.51 -20.73 -6.79
CA GLU A 12 10.53 -19.98 -5.99
C GLU A 12 11.21 -19.20 -4.86
N ALA A 13 12.13 -19.82 -4.13
CA ALA A 13 12.85 -19.18 -3.05
C ALA A 13 13.73 -18.01 -3.54
N ILE A 14 14.45 -18.19 -4.64
CA ILE A 14 15.32 -17.15 -5.23
C ILE A 14 14.45 -15.96 -5.69
N ILE A 15 13.36 -16.22 -6.39
CA ILE A 15 12.43 -15.18 -6.87
C ILE A 15 11.81 -14.45 -5.69
N ALA A 16 11.37 -15.18 -4.66
CA ALA A 16 10.77 -14.58 -3.47
C ALA A 16 11.77 -13.71 -2.69
N ILE A 17 13.03 -14.13 -2.55
CA ILE A 17 14.09 -13.32 -1.95
C ILE A 17 14.35 -12.07 -2.78
N ALA A 18 14.45 -12.19 -4.10
CA ALA A 18 14.65 -11.05 -4.99
C ALA A 18 13.50 -10.03 -4.88
N ILE A 19 12.25 -10.49 -4.88
CA ILE A 19 11.08 -9.64 -4.64
C ILE A 19 11.13 -9.02 -3.25
N GLY A 20 11.51 -9.78 -2.23
CA GLY A 20 11.66 -9.30 -0.86
C GLY A 20 12.69 -8.16 -0.75
N VAL A 21 13.85 -8.32 -1.38
CA VAL A 21 14.89 -7.26 -1.45
C VAL A 21 14.34 -6.02 -2.15
N PHE A 22 13.69 -6.20 -3.30
CA PHE A 22 13.12 -5.10 -4.05
C PHE A 22 12.04 -4.34 -3.25
N LEU A 23 11.17 -5.07 -2.54
CA LEU A 23 10.18 -4.47 -1.63
C LEU A 23 10.83 -3.79 -0.42
N ALA A 24 11.86 -4.39 0.18
CA ALA A 24 12.51 -3.84 1.36
C ALA A 24 13.22 -2.51 1.06
N PHE A 25 13.82 -2.35 -0.13
CA PHE A 25 14.60 -1.17 -0.48
C PHE A 25 13.83 -0.14 -1.32
N PHE A 26 12.92 -0.58 -2.18
CA PHE A 26 12.17 0.29 -3.11
C PHE A 26 10.66 0.30 -2.89
N GLY A 27 10.16 -0.39 -1.87
CA GLY A 27 8.74 -0.65 -1.65
C GLY A 27 7.87 0.61 -1.63
N TYR A 28 8.33 1.71 -1.04
CA TYR A 28 7.57 2.96 -1.02
C TYR A 28 7.40 3.58 -2.41
N ARG A 29 8.41 3.49 -3.28
CA ARG A 29 8.30 3.96 -4.68
C ARG A 29 7.37 3.09 -5.49
N ILE A 30 7.48 1.76 -5.31
CA ILE A 30 6.60 0.80 -5.98
C ILE A 30 5.15 1.02 -5.55
N LYS A 31 4.91 1.27 -4.26
CA LYS A 31 3.57 1.59 -3.75
C LYS A 31 2.94 2.76 -4.50
N LYS A 32 3.69 3.86 -4.74
CA LYS A 32 3.19 5.01 -5.49
C LYS A 32 2.79 4.64 -6.93
N VAL A 33 3.66 3.90 -7.63
CA VAL A 33 3.38 3.45 -9.01
C VAL A 33 2.19 2.50 -9.04
N ALA A 34 2.14 1.54 -8.11
CA ALA A 34 1.02 0.60 -8.00
C ALA A 34 -0.31 1.32 -7.78
N PHE A 35 -0.34 2.37 -6.94
CA PHE A 35 -1.54 3.19 -6.72
C PHE A 35 -2.00 3.87 -8.01
N ILE A 36 -1.08 4.49 -8.76
CA ILE A 36 -1.40 5.13 -10.05
C ILE A 36 -2.00 4.11 -11.03
N VAL A 37 -1.39 2.92 -11.12
CA VAL A 37 -1.86 1.85 -12.01
C VAL A 37 -3.24 1.34 -11.59
N ILE A 38 -3.48 1.13 -10.30
CA ILE A 38 -4.78 0.67 -9.79
C ILE A 38 -5.87 1.69 -10.11
N TRP A 39 -5.63 2.97 -9.83
CA TRP A 39 -6.59 4.04 -10.14
C TRP A 39 -6.81 4.23 -11.64
N PHE A 40 -5.77 4.04 -12.45
CA PHE A 40 -5.90 4.01 -13.91
C PHE A 40 -6.83 2.89 -14.36
N ILE A 41 -6.63 1.66 -13.84
CA ILE A 41 -7.48 0.51 -14.18
C ILE A 41 -8.92 0.75 -13.76
N ILE A 42 -9.15 1.28 -12.55
CA ILE A 42 -10.50 1.61 -12.05
C ILE A 42 -11.16 2.66 -12.96
N GLY A 43 -10.44 3.72 -13.31
CA GLY A 43 -10.94 4.78 -14.18
C GLY A 43 -11.28 4.29 -15.58
N TYR A 44 -10.38 3.50 -16.16
CA TYR A 44 -10.60 2.86 -17.44
C TYR A 44 -11.85 1.98 -17.42
N TYR A 45 -11.97 1.12 -16.40
CA TYR A 45 -13.09 0.18 -16.29
C TYR A 45 -14.44 0.91 -16.09
N LEU A 46 -14.49 1.88 -15.19
CA LEU A 46 -15.71 2.69 -14.96
C LEU A 46 -16.15 3.42 -16.23
N ALA A 47 -15.21 4.05 -16.93
CA ALA A 47 -15.52 4.73 -18.18
C ALA A 47 -15.96 3.76 -19.27
N SER A 48 -15.35 2.58 -19.36
CA SER A 48 -15.73 1.55 -20.34
C SER A 48 -17.13 0.98 -20.12
N LEU A 49 -17.65 1.00 -18.89
CA LEU A 49 -19.04 0.63 -18.58
C LEU A 49 -20.03 1.71 -19.00
N LEU A 50 -19.66 3.00 -18.96
CA LEU A 50 -20.52 4.13 -19.27
C LEU A 50 -20.57 4.42 -20.78
N VAL A 51 -19.45 4.25 -21.47
CA VAL A 51 -19.29 4.59 -22.90
C VAL A 51 -20.26 3.88 -23.84
N PRO A 52 -20.65 2.59 -23.65
CA PRO A 52 -21.63 1.92 -24.53
C PRO A 52 -23.02 2.57 -24.55
N HIS A 53 -23.36 3.32 -23.48
CA HIS A 53 -24.64 4.00 -23.37
C HIS A 53 -24.65 5.38 -24.06
N LEU A 54 -23.48 5.82 -24.58
CA LEU A 54 -23.34 7.07 -25.30
C LEU A 54 -23.32 6.80 -26.81
N ASP A 55 -24.16 7.55 -27.55
CA ASP A 55 -24.27 7.44 -29.00
C ASP A 55 -23.15 8.27 -29.66
N ILE A 56 -21.91 7.76 -29.60
CA ILE A 56 -20.70 8.41 -30.08
C ILE A 56 -19.90 7.51 -31.02
N ASP A 57 -19.05 8.11 -31.86
CA ASP A 57 -18.19 7.41 -32.80
C ASP A 57 -17.28 6.37 -32.12
N GLN A 58 -16.97 5.31 -32.84
CA GLN A 58 -16.12 4.20 -32.33
C GLN A 58 -14.74 4.68 -31.83
N THR A 59 -14.19 5.72 -32.44
CA THR A 59 -12.90 6.30 -32.03
C THR A 59 -12.99 6.89 -30.62
N TRP A 60 -14.07 7.60 -30.31
CA TRP A 60 -14.30 8.16 -28.98
C TRP A 60 -14.60 7.11 -27.94
N LYS A 61 -15.24 5.99 -28.34
CA LYS A 61 -15.49 4.85 -27.43
C LYS A 61 -14.22 4.25 -26.87
N THR A 62 -13.11 4.31 -27.62
CA THR A 62 -11.81 3.83 -27.15
C THR A 62 -11.01 4.91 -26.41
N LEU A 63 -11.13 6.16 -26.84
CA LEU A 63 -10.32 7.26 -26.28
C LEU A 63 -10.79 7.69 -24.88
N ILE A 64 -12.10 7.77 -24.66
CA ILE A 64 -12.68 8.24 -23.39
C ILE A 64 -12.24 7.38 -22.19
N PRO A 65 -12.27 6.02 -22.23
CA PRO A 65 -11.79 5.20 -21.12
C PRO A 65 -10.30 5.41 -20.82
N ILE A 66 -9.47 5.57 -21.84
CA ILE A 66 -8.04 5.82 -21.66
C ILE A 66 -7.81 7.16 -20.98
N CYS A 67 -8.47 8.22 -21.46
CA CYS A 67 -8.39 9.55 -20.84
C CYS A 67 -8.88 9.55 -19.39
N ALA A 68 -10.01 8.88 -19.11
CA ALA A 68 -10.56 8.76 -17.78
C ALA A 68 -9.59 7.98 -16.85
N GLY A 69 -8.97 6.92 -17.35
CA GLY A 69 -7.94 6.17 -16.63
C GLY A 69 -6.73 7.05 -16.28
N ILE A 70 -6.23 7.84 -17.23
CA ILE A 70 -5.11 8.77 -17.01
C ILE A 70 -5.49 9.82 -15.95
N VAL A 71 -6.64 10.44 -16.08
CA VAL A 71 -7.12 11.46 -15.15
C VAL A 71 -7.25 10.87 -13.74
N LEU A 72 -7.93 9.74 -13.58
CA LEU A 72 -8.07 9.08 -12.27
C LEU A 72 -6.75 8.55 -11.74
N GLY A 73 -5.84 8.07 -12.58
CA GLY A 73 -4.49 7.65 -12.18
C GLY A 73 -3.68 8.79 -11.57
N VAL A 74 -3.71 9.98 -12.20
CA VAL A 74 -3.02 11.18 -11.68
C VAL A 74 -3.67 11.69 -10.40
N PHE A 75 -5.00 11.77 -10.37
CA PHE A 75 -5.74 12.20 -9.18
C PHE A 75 -5.71 11.16 -8.05
N GLY A 76 -5.51 9.88 -8.36
CA GLY A 76 -5.48 8.79 -7.38
C GLY A 76 -4.47 9.01 -6.26
N PHE A 77 -3.35 9.66 -6.55
CA PHE A 77 -2.35 10.02 -5.54
C PHE A 77 -2.86 11.07 -4.52
N SER A 78 -3.65 12.03 -4.96
CA SER A 78 -4.29 13.00 -4.06
C SER A 78 -5.46 12.38 -3.30
N LEU A 79 -6.20 11.46 -3.96
CA LEU A 79 -7.29 10.71 -3.34
C LEU A 79 -6.80 9.77 -2.22
N GLU A 80 -5.58 9.21 -2.30
CA GLU A 80 -5.01 8.40 -1.21
C GLU A 80 -5.00 9.17 0.10
N LYS A 81 -4.51 10.40 0.09
CA LYS A 81 -4.44 11.25 1.29
C LYS A 81 -5.84 11.56 1.84
N PHE A 82 -6.77 11.88 0.95
CA PHE A 82 -8.15 12.17 1.32
C PHE A 82 -8.87 10.94 1.89
N CYS A 83 -8.71 9.77 1.28
CA CYS A 83 -9.29 8.53 1.77
C CYS A 83 -8.75 8.17 3.16
N ILE A 84 -7.45 8.27 3.39
CA ILE A 84 -6.85 7.98 4.70
C ILE A 84 -7.35 8.97 5.75
N PHE A 85 -7.42 10.27 5.40
CA PHE A 85 -8.01 11.27 6.28
C PHE A 85 -9.45 10.92 6.64
N ALA A 86 -10.29 10.64 5.63
CA ALA A 86 -11.72 10.34 5.84
C ALA A 86 -11.92 9.07 6.67
N VAL A 87 -11.20 7.99 6.36
CA VAL A 87 -11.30 6.71 7.09
C VAL A 87 -10.81 6.88 8.53
N ALA A 88 -9.67 7.52 8.76
CA ALA A 88 -9.16 7.75 10.11
C ALA A 88 -10.11 8.62 10.95
N THR A 89 -10.60 9.71 10.35
CA THR A 89 -11.58 10.59 11.00
C THR A 89 -12.85 9.83 11.36
N PHE A 90 -13.43 9.11 10.41
CA PHE A 90 -14.67 8.36 10.61
C PHE A 90 -14.49 7.26 11.67
N THR A 91 -13.44 6.46 11.58
CA THR A 91 -13.18 5.35 12.52
C THR A 91 -13.00 5.87 13.94
N VAL A 92 -12.20 6.92 14.14
CA VAL A 92 -11.97 7.47 15.49
C VAL A 92 -13.24 8.09 16.05
N SER A 93 -13.96 8.88 15.22
CA SER A 93 -15.20 9.51 15.66
C SER A 93 -16.25 8.49 16.07
N THR A 94 -16.48 7.45 15.25
CA THR A 94 -17.46 6.39 15.58
C THR A 94 -17.02 5.60 16.81
N THR A 95 -15.73 5.27 16.94
CA THR A 95 -15.22 4.55 18.13
C THR A 95 -15.45 5.34 19.42
N ILE A 96 -15.22 6.66 19.39
CA ILE A 96 -15.47 7.51 20.58
C ILE A 96 -16.96 7.57 20.87
N ILE A 97 -17.81 7.81 19.88
CA ILE A 97 -19.27 7.90 20.04
C ILE A 97 -19.83 6.58 20.62
N ASP A 98 -19.42 5.44 20.05
CA ASP A 98 -19.89 4.12 20.49
C ASP A 98 -19.37 3.74 21.89
N SER A 99 -18.08 4.04 22.18
CA SER A 99 -17.47 3.69 23.46
C SER A 99 -18.09 4.48 24.65
N PHE A 100 -18.44 5.73 24.40
CA PHE A 100 -19.03 6.61 25.44
C PHE A 100 -20.54 6.75 25.30
N GLN A 101 -21.19 6.04 24.36
CA GLN A 101 -22.64 6.10 24.08
C GLN A 101 -23.17 7.54 23.99
N LEU A 102 -22.45 8.40 23.30
CA LEU A 102 -22.75 9.81 23.20
C LEU A 102 -24.04 10.05 22.41
N THR A 103 -25.03 10.70 23.05
CA THR A 103 -26.33 11.02 22.44
C THR A 103 -26.55 12.51 22.26
N GLU A 104 -25.79 13.34 22.97
CA GLU A 104 -25.90 14.80 22.90
C GLU A 104 -25.04 15.39 21.79
N LEU A 105 -25.49 16.51 21.23
CA LEU A 105 -24.87 17.15 20.09
C LEU A 105 -23.45 17.65 20.40
N LEU A 106 -23.23 18.22 21.58
CA LEU A 106 -21.94 18.81 21.97
C LEU A 106 -20.82 17.74 22.10
N PRO A 107 -21.00 16.62 22.82
CA PRO A 107 -20.00 15.54 22.89
C PRO A 107 -19.75 14.89 21.53
N ILE A 108 -20.78 14.74 20.67
CA ILE A 108 -20.62 14.20 19.32
C ILE A 108 -19.74 15.15 18.48
N ALA A 109 -19.96 16.47 18.56
CA ALA A 109 -19.12 17.43 17.85
C ALA A 109 -17.66 17.38 18.30
N LEU A 110 -17.41 17.19 19.62
CA LEU A 110 -16.06 17.00 20.15
C LEU A 110 -15.41 15.69 19.67
N ALA A 111 -16.16 14.60 19.59
CA ALA A 111 -15.69 13.32 19.04
C ALA A 111 -15.30 13.46 17.55
N ILE A 112 -16.09 14.17 16.76
CA ILE A 112 -15.76 14.47 15.36
C ILE A 112 -14.51 15.36 15.28
N GLY A 113 -14.37 16.37 16.12
CA GLY A 113 -13.20 17.23 16.21
C GLY A 113 -11.92 16.43 16.52
N ALA A 114 -11.99 15.51 17.50
CA ALA A 114 -10.89 14.58 17.79
C ALA A 114 -10.55 13.68 16.60
N GLY A 115 -11.56 13.14 15.91
CA GLY A 115 -11.39 12.36 14.69
C GLY A 115 -10.67 13.14 13.59
N VAL A 116 -11.02 14.41 13.36
CA VAL A 116 -10.36 15.30 12.39
C VAL A 116 -8.89 15.51 12.75
N ILE A 117 -8.56 15.74 14.02
CA ILE A 117 -7.17 15.88 14.47
C ILE A 117 -6.38 14.60 14.16
N VAL A 118 -6.92 13.43 14.52
CA VAL A 118 -6.28 12.14 14.24
C VAL A 118 -6.17 11.90 12.73
N GLY A 119 -7.17 12.26 11.95
CA GLY A 119 -7.13 12.20 10.48
C GLY A 119 -5.98 13.03 9.89
N CYS A 120 -5.79 14.26 10.37
CA CYS A 120 -4.66 15.11 9.97
C CYS A 120 -3.30 14.50 10.32
N VAL A 121 -3.17 13.91 11.51
CA VAL A 121 -1.96 13.20 11.94
C VAL A 121 -1.73 11.96 11.07
N ALA A 122 -2.77 11.18 10.79
CA ALA A 122 -2.70 9.99 9.94
C ALA A 122 -2.17 10.32 8.54
N VAL A 123 -2.63 11.43 7.93
CA VAL A 123 -2.12 11.89 6.62
C VAL A 123 -0.62 12.21 6.67
N ARG A 124 -0.14 12.83 7.74
CA ARG A 124 1.31 13.11 7.91
C ARG A 124 2.13 11.83 8.11
N LEU A 125 1.53 10.81 8.72
CA LEU A 125 2.19 9.53 8.98
C LEU A 125 2.16 8.55 7.80
N ILE A 126 1.48 8.87 6.69
CA ILE A 126 1.40 7.98 5.50
C ILE A 126 2.80 7.59 5.00
N LYS A 127 3.71 8.57 4.90
CA LYS A 127 5.08 8.33 4.40
C LYS A 127 5.87 7.41 5.33
N PRO A 128 6.07 7.72 6.63
CA PRO A 128 6.84 6.84 7.51
C PRO A 128 6.18 5.47 7.70
N VAL A 129 4.86 5.40 7.86
CA VAL A 129 4.14 4.12 7.97
C VAL A 129 4.28 3.30 6.69
N GLY A 130 4.15 3.92 5.52
CA GLY A 130 4.34 3.26 4.23
C GLY A 130 5.75 2.67 4.07
N ILE A 131 6.78 3.41 4.48
CA ILE A 131 8.18 2.93 4.46
C ILE A 131 8.37 1.75 5.41
N ILE A 132 7.89 1.87 6.65
CA ILE A 132 8.02 0.82 7.67
C ILE A 132 7.30 -0.45 7.23
N THR A 133 6.05 -0.35 6.76
CA THR A 133 5.25 -1.51 6.35
C THR A 133 5.85 -2.23 5.14
N THR A 134 6.34 -1.50 4.14
CA THR A 134 6.98 -2.12 2.96
C THR A 134 8.33 -2.75 3.30
N ALA A 135 9.14 -2.11 4.15
CA ALA A 135 10.39 -2.67 4.62
C ALA A 135 10.18 -3.94 5.45
N LEU A 136 9.21 -3.96 6.37
CA LEU A 136 8.84 -5.13 7.16
C LEU A 136 8.30 -6.27 6.29
N SER A 137 7.47 -5.98 5.31
CA SER A 137 6.93 -7.00 4.40
C SER A 137 8.03 -7.63 3.56
N GLY A 138 8.95 -6.83 3.01
CA GLY A 138 10.11 -7.31 2.27
C GLY A 138 11.06 -8.14 3.14
N SER A 139 11.39 -7.66 4.34
CA SER A 139 12.27 -8.38 5.27
C SER A 139 11.67 -9.70 5.76
N LYS A 140 10.34 -9.75 5.97
CA LYS A 140 9.63 -10.99 6.31
C LYS A 140 9.73 -12.03 5.19
N LEU A 141 9.60 -11.60 3.94
CA LEU A 141 9.76 -12.48 2.78
C LEU A 141 11.18 -13.04 2.72
N ILE A 142 12.19 -12.18 2.84
CA ILE A 142 13.61 -12.60 2.85
C ILE A 142 13.88 -13.56 3.99
N ALA A 143 13.46 -13.22 5.21
CA ALA A 143 13.69 -14.08 6.38
C ALA A 143 13.04 -15.44 6.23
N LYS A 144 11.79 -15.51 5.74
CA LYS A 144 11.05 -16.76 5.54
C LYS A 144 11.78 -17.69 4.58
N TYR A 145 12.14 -17.20 3.40
CA TYR A 145 12.74 -18.04 2.37
C TYR A 145 14.24 -18.33 2.63
N SER A 146 14.96 -17.40 3.27
CA SER A 146 16.36 -17.67 3.69
C SER A 146 16.44 -18.74 4.75
N VAL A 147 15.57 -18.72 5.76
CA VAL A 147 15.52 -19.74 6.80
C VAL A 147 15.15 -21.11 6.22
N ALA A 148 14.20 -21.15 5.29
CA ALA A 148 13.81 -22.39 4.60
C ALA A 148 14.95 -22.95 3.74
N GLN A 149 15.67 -22.10 2.99
CA GLN A 149 16.74 -22.54 2.08
C GLN A 149 18.00 -23.02 2.82
N PHE A 150 18.36 -22.34 3.92
CA PHE A 150 19.59 -22.67 4.68
C PHE A 150 19.36 -23.60 5.86
N SER A 151 18.16 -24.20 5.99
CA SER A 151 17.77 -25.09 7.10
C SER A 151 18.10 -24.52 8.49
N LEU A 152 18.07 -23.19 8.60
CA LEU A 152 18.35 -22.45 9.83
C LEU A 152 17.14 -22.56 10.77
N SER A 153 16.90 -23.72 11.35
CA SER A 153 15.70 -24.09 12.10
C SER A 153 15.58 -23.44 13.49
N HIS A 154 16.08 -22.21 13.71
CA HIS A 154 15.94 -21.55 15.00
C HIS A 154 15.28 -20.17 14.88
N TYR A 155 14.24 -19.96 15.67
CA TYR A 155 13.52 -18.70 15.83
C TYR A 155 14.41 -17.45 15.95
N PRO A 156 15.55 -17.48 16.68
CA PRO A 156 16.42 -16.33 16.79
C PRO A 156 17.01 -15.88 15.45
N ASN A 157 17.33 -16.80 14.54
CA ASN A 157 17.91 -16.47 13.23
C ASN A 157 16.89 -15.78 12.32
N PHE A 158 15.64 -16.22 12.34
CA PHE A 158 14.56 -15.56 11.60
C PHE A 158 14.37 -14.11 12.05
N LEU A 159 14.26 -13.89 13.38
CA LEU A 159 14.11 -12.55 13.95
C LEU A 159 15.32 -11.65 13.67
N LEU A 160 16.52 -12.20 13.74
CA LEU A 160 17.74 -11.45 13.46
C LEU A 160 17.80 -11.00 12.01
N ILE A 161 17.56 -11.88 11.05
CA ILE A 161 17.49 -11.53 9.62
C ILE A 161 16.40 -10.49 9.38
N LEU A 162 15.21 -10.71 9.94
CA LEU A 162 14.08 -9.78 9.79
C LEU A 162 14.42 -8.40 10.32
N CYS A 163 14.96 -8.29 11.54
CA CYS A 163 15.31 -7.01 12.16
C CYS A 163 16.43 -6.28 11.40
N VAL A 164 17.49 -6.98 11.01
CA VAL A 164 18.61 -6.38 10.27
C VAL A 164 18.16 -5.87 8.90
N VAL A 165 17.47 -6.70 8.13
CA VAL A 165 17.00 -6.32 6.80
C VAL A 165 15.95 -5.21 6.88
N ALA A 166 15.02 -5.26 7.85
CA ALA A 166 14.04 -4.21 8.06
C ALA A 166 14.71 -2.88 8.42
N ALA A 167 15.67 -2.89 9.36
CA ALA A 167 16.40 -1.67 9.74
C ALA A 167 17.14 -1.06 8.56
N LEU A 168 17.87 -1.87 7.79
CA LEU A 168 18.57 -1.42 6.59
C LEU A 168 17.60 -0.89 5.53
N GLY A 169 16.51 -1.59 5.28
CA GLY A 169 15.46 -1.17 4.34
C GLY A 169 14.83 0.17 4.74
N ILE A 170 14.47 0.34 6.01
CA ILE A 170 13.91 1.57 6.55
C ILE A 170 14.90 2.73 6.38
N LEU A 171 16.14 2.56 6.82
CA LEU A 171 17.17 3.60 6.70
C LEU A 171 17.43 4.00 5.25
N PHE A 172 17.53 3.03 4.35
CA PHE A 172 17.72 3.28 2.93
C PHE A 172 16.54 4.02 2.30
N GLN A 173 15.30 3.59 2.60
CA GLN A 173 14.10 4.23 2.07
C GLN A 173 13.94 5.66 2.60
N PHE A 174 14.20 5.92 3.89
CA PHE A 174 14.17 7.27 4.45
C PHE A 174 15.19 8.19 3.79
N LYS A 175 16.43 7.74 3.62
CA LYS A 175 17.48 8.52 2.96
C LYS A 175 17.13 8.82 1.50
N ASN A 176 16.61 7.83 0.76
CA ASN A 176 16.32 7.96 -0.67
C ASN A 176 15.01 8.71 -0.96
N CYS A 177 14.08 8.74 0.01
CA CYS A 177 12.81 9.49 -0.11
C CYS A 177 12.91 10.94 0.36
N HIS A 178 14.02 11.35 1.01
CA HIS A 178 14.26 12.74 1.44
C HIS A 178 14.66 13.65 0.27
N HIS A 179 15.15 13.09 -0.83
CA HIS A 179 15.60 13.83 -2.02
C HIS A 179 14.52 14.09 -3.08
N ILE A 180 13.24 13.74 -2.81
CA ILE A 180 12.15 13.79 -3.81
C ILE A 180 11.05 14.81 -3.44
N GLU A 181 11.31 15.68 -2.48
CA GLU A 181 10.44 16.84 -2.17
C GLU A 181 10.95 18.11 -2.82
#